data_cf8e45f96e72e99df0b8f872b431d34c
#
_entry.id   cf8e45f96e72e99df0b8f872b431d34c
#
_cell.length_a   1.000
_cell.length_b   1.000
_cell.length_c   1.000
_cell.angle_alpha   90.00
_cell.angle_beta   90.00
_cell.angle_gamma   90.00
#
_symmetry.space_group_name_H-M   'P 1'
#
loop_
_entity.id
_entity.type
_entity.pdbx_description
1 polymer ?
#
loop_
_entity_poly.entity_id
_entity_poly.type
_entity_poly.pdbx_seq_one_letter_code
_entity_poly.pdbx_strand_id
1 'polypeptide(L)'
;YRAVNPEYGSLEDFQHLVEDIHRLDMKCIIDVVYNHTSPDSWLAQNHPDWFYHKDDGSLGSRIGEWSDIVDLDYSHSELWDYQIETLKYWASMVDGFRCDVASLVPLEFWLRARDEVESVRPGCFWLSESIDPAFIARTRAQGIPSLSDSEIYQAFDVSYEYDIFTHFREYLMGKIPLARYAEYVNQQETIYPDNYVKLRYLENHDNLRASFIIPDETALLNWTAFLYFQKGMVLLYGGQEVGCAHLPSLFDKDPVNWDFAADRSEQLRYFYTMKQNPLITNGAYHVQAMIDDILYATYS
;
A
#
# COMPACT_ATOMS: atom_id res chain seq x y z
N TYR A 1 8.09 -14.76 11.34
CA TYR A 1 8.29 -13.32 11.16
C TYR A 1 9.75 -12.86 11.17
N ARG A 2 10.75 -13.64 11.61
CA ARG A 2 12.17 -13.23 11.74
C ARG A 2 13.13 -14.05 10.88
N ALA A 3 12.65 -14.67 9.83
CA ALA A 3 13.46 -15.48 8.93
C ALA A 3 13.16 -15.15 7.47
N VAL A 4 14.17 -15.28 6.64
CA VAL A 4 14.01 -15.26 5.17
C VAL A 4 13.56 -16.66 4.74
N ASN A 5 12.59 -16.72 3.81
CA ASN A 5 12.17 -17.99 3.23
C ASN A 5 13.34 -18.57 2.41
N PRO A 6 13.77 -19.83 2.69
CA PRO A 6 14.89 -20.46 2.01
C PRO A 6 14.74 -20.58 0.48
N GLU A 7 13.50 -20.51 -0.05
CA GLU A 7 13.27 -20.48 -1.50
C GLU A 7 13.78 -19.20 -2.16
N TYR A 8 13.91 -18.10 -1.40
CA TYR A 8 14.38 -16.80 -1.90
C TYR A 8 15.81 -16.48 -1.52
N GLY A 9 16.41 -17.28 -0.63
CA GLY A 9 17.79 -17.10 -0.20
C GLY A 9 17.98 -17.13 1.31
N SER A 10 19.13 -16.70 1.76
CA SER A 10 19.52 -16.59 3.16
C SER A 10 19.31 -15.16 3.71
N LEU A 11 19.46 -14.98 5.01
CA LEU A 11 19.52 -13.66 5.62
C LEU A 11 20.71 -12.83 5.08
N GLU A 12 21.84 -13.47 4.80
CA GLU A 12 23.03 -12.82 4.21
C GLU A 12 22.72 -12.30 2.79
N ASP A 13 22.03 -13.10 1.96
CA ASP A 13 21.59 -12.66 0.64
C ASP A 13 20.66 -11.45 0.73
N PHE A 14 19.74 -11.45 1.70
CA PHE A 14 18.86 -10.31 1.94
C PHE A 14 19.63 -9.06 2.37
N GLN A 15 20.62 -9.20 3.26
CA GLN A 15 21.48 -8.09 3.68
C GLN A 15 22.28 -7.52 2.50
N HIS A 16 22.85 -8.36 1.65
CA HIS A 16 23.51 -7.92 0.43
C HIS A 16 22.57 -7.18 -0.52
N LEU A 17 21.32 -7.65 -0.67
CA LEU A 17 20.30 -6.95 -1.46
C LEU A 17 20.05 -5.54 -0.93
N VAL A 18 19.90 -5.39 0.39
CA VAL A 18 19.70 -4.07 1.02
C VAL A 18 20.91 -3.16 0.81
N GLU A 19 22.12 -3.69 0.94
CA GLU A 19 23.35 -2.94 0.67
C GLU A 19 23.42 -2.48 -0.80
N ASP A 20 23.02 -3.32 -1.75
CA ASP A 20 22.98 -2.98 -3.17
C ASP A 20 21.97 -1.87 -3.46
N ILE A 21 20.78 -1.94 -2.83
CA ILE A 21 19.75 -0.90 -2.90
C ILE A 21 20.31 0.44 -2.39
N HIS A 22 20.99 0.42 -1.24
CA HIS A 22 21.59 1.62 -0.66
C HIS A 22 22.74 2.19 -1.53
N ARG A 23 23.53 1.34 -2.20
CA ARG A 23 24.56 1.80 -3.16
C ARG A 23 23.98 2.52 -4.36
N LEU A 24 22.72 2.27 -4.69
CA LEU A 24 22.00 2.96 -5.75
C LEU A 24 21.22 4.21 -5.24
N ASP A 25 21.51 4.65 -4.02
CA ASP A 25 20.82 5.78 -3.35
C ASP A 25 19.30 5.59 -3.25
N MET A 26 18.89 4.34 -3.10
CA MET A 26 17.49 3.96 -2.86
C MET A 26 17.30 3.52 -1.41
N LYS A 27 16.04 3.46 -0.98
CA LYS A 27 15.61 2.95 0.33
C LYS A 27 14.94 1.60 0.17
N CYS A 28 15.16 0.70 1.13
CA CYS A 28 14.54 -0.59 1.20
C CYS A 28 13.45 -0.59 2.27
N ILE A 29 12.22 -0.91 1.90
CA ILE A 29 11.14 -1.19 2.85
C ILE A 29 10.65 -2.62 2.63
N ILE A 30 10.17 -3.27 3.70
CA ILE A 30 9.60 -4.61 3.62
C ILE A 30 8.13 -4.61 4.00
N ASP A 31 7.41 -5.60 3.49
CA ASP A 31 6.02 -5.84 3.88
C ASP A 31 5.95 -6.57 5.23
N VAL A 32 5.05 -6.13 6.10
CA VAL A 32 4.74 -6.77 7.37
C VAL A 32 3.25 -7.05 7.47
N VAL A 33 2.89 -8.33 7.60
CA VAL A 33 1.52 -8.81 7.69
C VAL A 33 1.19 -9.06 9.16
N TYR A 34 0.57 -8.06 9.81
CA TYR A 34 0.34 -8.07 11.25
C TYR A 34 -1.15 -8.19 11.64
N ASN A 35 -2.05 -8.20 10.67
CA ASN A 35 -3.45 -8.52 10.94
C ASN A 35 -3.69 -10.02 11.09
N HIS A 36 -2.96 -10.86 10.33
CA HIS A 36 -3.21 -12.30 10.24
C HIS A 36 -1.94 -13.09 9.94
N THR A 37 -2.05 -14.41 10.03
CA THR A 37 -1.03 -15.35 9.56
C THR A 37 -1.67 -16.54 8.84
N SER A 38 -0.82 -17.38 8.22
CA SER A 38 -1.23 -18.74 7.81
C SER A 38 -1.55 -19.60 9.04
N PRO A 39 -2.57 -20.48 8.98
CA PRO A 39 -2.92 -21.38 10.09
C PRO A 39 -1.80 -22.34 10.52
N ASP A 40 -0.87 -22.64 9.62
CA ASP A 40 0.30 -23.49 9.88
C ASP A 40 1.54 -22.71 10.33
N SER A 41 1.42 -21.41 10.60
CA SER A 41 2.51 -20.59 11.08
C SER A 41 3.03 -21.06 12.44
N TRP A 42 4.33 -20.84 12.69
CA TRP A 42 4.93 -21.12 13.99
C TRP A 42 4.15 -20.43 15.13
N LEU A 43 3.70 -19.20 14.90
CA LEU A 43 2.98 -18.42 15.90
C LEU A 43 1.62 -19.07 16.24
N ALA A 44 0.85 -19.49 15.24
CA ALA A 44 -0.43 -20.15 15.44
C ALA A 44 -0.29 -21.50 16.17
N GLN A 45 0.82 -22.22 15.95
CA GLN A 45 1.10 -23.49 16.61
C GLN A 45 1.59 -23.33 18.06
N ASN A 46 2.33 -22.26 18.38
CA ASN A 46 2.97 -22.10 19.69
C ASN A 46 2.24 -21.12 20.61
N HIS A 47 1.45 -20.21 20.07
CA HIS A 47 0.67 -19.20 20.78
C HIS A 47 -0.77 -19.11 20.24
N PRO A 48 -1.54 -20.21 20.22
CA PRO A 48 -2.89 -20.20 19.67
C PRO A 48 -3.84 -19.24 20.41
N ASP A 49 -3.55 -18.93 21.67
CA ASP A 49 -4.25 -17.94 22.49
C ASP A 49 -4.11 -16.49 21.96
N TRP A 50 -3.11 -16.19 21.14
CA TRP A 50 -2.94 -14.86 20.53
C TRP A 50 -3.77 -14.67 19.27
N PHE A 51 -4.68 -15.60 18.97
CA PHE A 51 -5.50 -15.55 17.75
C PHE A 51 -6.98 -15.47 18.06
N TYR A 52 -7.73 -14.95 17.11
CA TYR A 52 -9.17 -14.96 17.15
C TYR A 52 -9.70 -16.41 17.08
N HIS A 53 -10.60 -16.72 17.99
CA HIS A 53 -11.32 -18.00 18.03
C HIS A 53 -12.77 -17.81 17.60
N LYS A 54 -13.22 -18.70 16.72
CA LYS A 54 -14.64 -18.79 16.35
C LYS A 54 -15.46 -19.38 17.50
N ASP A 55 -16.78 -19.35 17.37
CA ASP A 55 -17.71 -19.89 18.38
C ASP A 55 -17.48 -21.40 18.68
N ASP A 56 -16.96 -22.15 17.72
CA ASP A 56 -16.61 -23.57 17.87
C ASP A 56 -15.22 -23.80 18.49
N GLY A 57 -14.50 -22.74 18.82
CA GLY A 57 -13.16 -22.77 19.40
C GLY A 57 -12.03 -22.94 18.41
N SER A 58 -12.31 -23.06 17.12
CA SER A 58 -11.26 -23.09 16.07
C SER A 58 -10.72 -21.70 15.78
N LEU A 59 -9.44 -21.62 15.36
CA LEU A 59 -8.86 -20.38 14.84
C LEU A 59 -9.54 -19.99 13.53
N GLY A 60 -9.58 -18.70 13.23
CA GLY A 60 -10.14 -18.23 11.97
C GLY A 60 -9.98 -16.73 11.74
N SER A 61 -10.61 -16.24 10.67
CA SER A 61 -10.70 -14.83 10.37
C SER A 61 -12.04 -14.25 10.82
N ARG A 62 -12.04 -13.00 11.31
CA ARG A 62 -13.24 -12.19 11.55
C ARG A 62 -13.90 -11.77 10.23
N ILE A 63 -13.11 -11.74 9.14
CA ILE A 63 -13.57 -11.45 7.79
C ILE A 63 -13.88 -12.77 7.10
N GLY A 64 -15.16 -13.11 6.96
CA GLY A 64 -15.59 -14.41 6.45
C GLY A 64 -15.16 -14.73 5.00
N GLU A 65 -14.76 -13.74 4.23
CA GLU A 65 -14.23 -13.90 2.88
C GLU A 65 -12.77 -14.45 2.87
N TRP A 66 -12.04 -14.31 3.99
CA TRP A 66 -10.64 -14.75 4.14
C TRP A 66 -10.58 -16.07 4.93
N SER A 67 -10.74 -17.18 4.21
CA SER A 67 -10.88 -18.51 4.81
C SER A 67 -9.56 -19.27 5.00
N ASP A 68 -8.49 -18.77 4.39
CA ASP A 68 -7.15 -19.38 4.35
C ASP A 68 -6.19 -18.80 5.39
N ILE A 69 -6.65 -17.85 6.19
CA ILE A 69 -5.86 -17.15 7.20
C ILE A 69 -6.49 -17.26 8.60
N VAL A 70 -5.70 -16.92 9.62
CA VAL A 70 -6.14 -16.76 11.02
C VAL A 70 -5.74 -15.40 11.55
N ASP A 71 -6.71 -14.65 12.12
CA ASP A 71 -6.50 -13.29 12.61
C ASP A 71 -5.80 -13.29 13.96
N LEU A 72 -4.87 -12.35 14.14
CA LEU A 72 -4.25 -12.05 15.41
C LEU A 72 -5.22 -11.31 16.34
N ASP A 73 -5.13 -11.58 17.64
CA ASP A 73 -5.95 -10.95 18.68
C ASP A 73 -5.12 -9.98 19.52
N TYR A 74 -5.24 -8.72 19.20
CA TYR A 74 -4.52 -7.62 19.85
C TYR A 74 -5.03 -7.30 21.27
N SER A 75 -5.93 -8.10 21.86
CA SER A 75 -6.22 -8.02 23.29
C SER A 75 -5.09 -8.54 24.17
N HIS A 76 -4.12 -9.26 23.59
CA HIS A 76 -2.96 -9.84 24.24
C HIS A 76 -1.73 -8.93 24.14
N SER A 77 -1.28 -8.38 25.27
CA SER A 77 -0.12 -7.48 25.32
C SER A 77 1.19 -8.13 24.89
N GLU A 78 1.35 -9.42 25.15
CA GLU A 78 2.51 -10.22 24.79
C GLU A 78 2.68 -10.34 23.27
N LEU A 79 1.58 -10.35 22.51
CA LEU A 79 1.61 -10.28 21.06
C LEU A 79 2.21 -8.93 20.60
N TRP A 80 1.84 -7.82 21.26
CA TRP A 80 2.39 -6.50 20.92
C TRP A 80 3.91 -6.49 21.11
N ASP A 81 4.39 -6.97 22.23
CA ASP A 81 5.82 -7.02 22.53
C ASP A 81 6.57 -7.89 21.49
N TYR A 82 6.02 -9.05 21.13
CA TYR A 82 6.61 -9.93 20.12
C TYR A 82 6.68 -9.25 18.74
N GLN A 83 5.61 -8.60 18.30
CA GLN A 83 5.55 -7.93 17.01
C GLN A 83 6.45 -6.69 16.95
N ILE A 84 6.49 -5.90 18.01
CA ILE A 84 7.36 -4.71 18.09
C ILE A 84 8.84 -5.12 18.09
N GLU A 85 9.23 -6.14 18.83
CA GLU A 85 10.60 -6.66 18.79
C GLU A 85 10.96 -7.24 17.41
N THR A 86 9.97 -7.74 16.68
CA THR A 86 10.16 -8.18 15.28
C THR A 86 10.39 -6.98 14.35
N LEU A 87 9.63 -5.90 14.51
CA LEU A 87 9.86 -4.66 13.77
C LEU A 87 11.24 -4.07 14.06
N LYS A 88 11.65 -4.02 15.33
CA LYS A 88 12.99 -3.53 15.73
C LYS A 88 14.11 -4.38 15.13
N TYR A 89 13.93 -5.71 15.07
CA TYR A 89 14.87 -6.61 14.42
C TYR A 89 15.06 -6.24 12.93
N TRP A 90 13.98 -6.10 12.17
CA TRP A 90 14.05 -5.74 10.77
C TRP A 90 14.47 -4.29 10.54
N ALA A 91 14.05 -3.35 11.39
CA ALA A 91 14.44 -1.95 11.31
C ALA A 91 15.96 -1.74 11.44
N SER A 92 16.67 -2.68 12.06
CA SER A 92 18.15 -2.65 12.09
C SER A 92 18.77 -2.82 10.70
N MET A 93 18.04 -3.33 9.71
CA MET A 93 18.53 -3.65 8.37
C MET A 93 17.85 -2.81 7.28
N VAL A 94 16.53 -2.57 7.38
CA VAL A 94 15.74 -1.86 6.35
C VAL A 94 15.40 -0.43 6.76
N ASP A 95 14.89 0.37 5.84
CA ASP A 95 14.57 1.79 6.05
C ASP A 95 13.11 2.03 6.47
N GLY A 96 12.26 1.03 6.38
CA GLY A 96 10.86 1.17 6.73
C GLY A 96 10.01 -0.06 6.45
N PHE A 97 8.71 0.13 6.60
CA PHE A 97 7.72 -0.93 6.49
C PHE A 97 6.53 -0.51 5.63
N ARG A 98 6.06 -1.43 4.78
CA ARG A 98 4.70 -1.45 4.27
C ARG A 98 3.89 -2.35 5.19
N CYS A 99 2.84 -1.86 5.78
CA CYS A 99 2.04 -2.61 6.74
C CYS A 99 0.74 -3.06 6.08
N ASP A 100 0.64 -4.38 5.87
CA ASP A 100 -0.49 -5.05 5.24
C ASP A 100 -1.76 -4.87 6.08
N VAL A 101 -2.86 -4.54 5.42
CA VAL A 101 -4.19 -4.34 6.03
C VAL A 101 -4.11 -3.54 7.36
N ALA A 102 -3.26 -2.52 7.39
CA ALA A 102 -2.95 -1.75 8.61
C ALA A 102 -4.21 -1.18 9.29
N SER A 103 -5.27 -0.95 8.52
CA SER A 103 -6.56 -0.47 9.04
C SER A 103 -7.24 -1.44 10.02
N LEU A 104 -6.92 -2.72 10.00
CA LEU A 104 -7.52 -3.74 10.89
C LEU A 104 -6.69 -4.03 12.14
N VAL A 105 -5.53 -3.38 12.29
CA VAL A 105 -4.67 -3.46 13.47
C VAL A 105 -4.90 -2.22 14.34
N PRO A 106 -4.96 -2.33 15.68
CA PRO A 106 -5.25 -1.18 16.56
C PRO A 106 -4.28 -0.01 16.38
N LEU A 107 -4.81 1.22 16.39
CA LEU A 107 -4.00 2.44 16.28
C LEU A 107 -2.95 2.53 17.39
N GLU A 108 -3.33 2.18 18.61
CA GLU A 108 -2.47 2.22 19.78
C GLU A 108 -1.25 1.30 19.62
N PHE A 109 -1.43 0.15 18.95
CA PHE A 109 -0.31 -0.72 18.59
C PHE A 109 0.66 -0.01 17.63
N TRP A 110 0.13 0.61 16.56
CA TRP A 110 0.97 1.31 15.58
C TRP A 110 1.70 2.51 16.19
N LEU A 111 1.04 3.28 17.06
CA LEU A 111 1.67 4.40 17.76
C LEU A 111 2.81 3.92 18.66
N ARG A 112 2.59 2.85 19.43
CA ARG A 112 3.63 2.26 20.27
C ARG A 112 4.76 1.66 19.44
N ALA A 113 4.44 0.92 18.37
CA ALA A 113 5.43 0.34 17.48
C ALA A 113 6.33 1.39 16.86
N ARG A 114 5.74 2.50 16.37
CA ARG A 114 6.48 3.62 15.80
C ARG A 114 7.44 4.26 16.80
N ASP A 115 6.97 4.54 18.01
CA ASP A 115 7.79 5.14 19.06
C ASP A 115 8.98 4.23 19.44
N GLU A 116 8.75 2.96 19.63
CA GLU A 116 9.82 2.02 19.99
C GLU A 116 10.81 1.75 18.83
N VAL A 117 10.34 1.66 17.59
CA VAL A 117 11.19 1.47 16.41
C VAL A 117 12.07 2.71 16.16
N GLU A 118 11.60 3.91 16.45
CA GLU A 118 12.39 5.15 16.31
C GLU A 118 13.72 5.09 17.10
N SER A 119 13.75 4.34 18.20
CA SER A 119 14.97 4.15 19.00
C SER A 119 16.04 3.31 18.29
N VAL A 120 15.64 2.45 17.33
CA VAL A 120 16.54 1.58 16.54
C VAL A 120 16.83 2.20 15.17
N ARG A 121 15.83 2.76 14.54
CA ARG A 121 15.89 3.37 13.21
C ARG A 121 15.24 4.74 13.22
N PRO A 122 15.97 5.79 13.60
CA PRO A 122 15.48 7.16 13.51
C PRO A 122 15.04 7.52 12.10
N GLY A 123 13.82 8.04 11.95
CA GLY A 123 13.25 8.36 10.65
C GLY A 123 12.80 7.13 9.85
N CYS A 124 12.48 6.02 10.51
CA CYS A 124 11.87 4.86 9.88
C CYS A 124 10.62 5.24 9.10
N PHE A 125 10.52 4.76 7.85
CA PHE A 125 9.40 5.08 6.96
C PHE A 125 8.23 4.12 7.18
N TRP A 126 7.00 4.64 7.23
CA TRP A 126 5.80 3.87 7.50
C TRP A 126 4.75 4.08 6.41
N LEU A 127 4.48 3.03 5.64
CA LEU A 127 3.46 2.97 4.61
C LEU A 127 2.32 2.05 5.05
N SER A 128 1.12 2.58 5.16
CA SER A 128 -0.07 1.77 5.44
C SER A 128 -0.74 1.30 4.16
N GLU A 129 -1.04 0.01 4.08
CA GLU A 129 -2.13 -0.40 3.23
C GLU A 129 -3.44 -0.05 3.94
N SER A 130 -4.10 0.98 3.44
CA SER A 130 -5.44 1.36 3.86
C SER A 130 -6.48 0.52 3.13
N ILE A 131 -7.73 0.65 3.52
CA ILE A 131 -8.83 -0.13 2.97
C ILE A 131 -9.89 0.82 2.41
N ASP A 132 -10.64 0.36 1.42
CA ASP A 132 -11.79 1.06 0.86
C ASP A 132 -12.78 1.52 1.96
N PRO A 133 -13.27 2.78 1.94
CA PRO A 133 -14.18 3.31 2.96
C PRO A 133 -15.46 2.50 3.14
N ALA A 134 -15.99 1.88 2.07
CA ALA A 134 -17.18 1.05 2.17
C ALA A 134 -16.89 -0.26 2.94
N PHE A 135 -15.68 -0.81 2.78
CA PHE A 135 -15.22 -1.95 3.57
C PHE A 135 -15.11 -1.57 5.06
N ILE A 136 -14.51 -0.43 5.38
CA ILE A 136 -14.40 0.07 6.76
C ILE A 136 -15.79 0.25 7.39
N ALA A 137 -16.72 0.84 6.66
CA ALA A 137 -18.10 1.01 7.15
C ALA A 137 -18.78 -0.35 7.43
N ARG A 138 -18.57 -1.33 6.56
CA ARG A 138 -19.11 -2.69 6.71
C ARG A 138 -18.52 -3.41 7.92
N THR A 139 -17.20 -3.39 8.10
CA THR A 139 -16.51 -4.05 9.21
C THR A 139 -16.89 -3.42 10.55
N ARG A 140 -16.95 -2.09 10.63
CA ARG A 140 -17.44 -1.37 11.82
C ARG A 140 -18.88 -1.74 12.18
N ALA A 141 -19.76 -1.88 11.18
CA ALA A 141 -21.14 -2.31 11.39
C ALA A 141 -21.23 -3.76 11.94
N GLN A 142 -20.22 -4.57 11.69
CA GLN A 142 -20.08 -5.94 12.22
C GLN A 142 -19.36 -5.98 13.59
N GLY A 143 -18.99 -4.83 14.15
CA GLY A 143 -18.26 -4.74 15.42
C GLY A 143 -16.76 -5.05 15.29
N ILE A 144 -16.22 -5.11 14.08
CA ILE A 144 -14.79 -5.29 13.83
C ILE A 144 -14.12 -3.92 13.83
N PRO A 145 -13.19 -3.64 14.77
CA PRO A 145 -12.43 -2.40 14.77
C PRO A 145 -11.67 -2.22 13.45
N SER A 146 -11.80 -1.05 12.85
CA SER A 146 -11.08 -0.72 11.63
C SER A 146 -10.84 0.79 11.55
N LEU A 147 -9.66 1.19 11.08
CA LEU A 147 -9.20 2.56 11.04
C LEU A 147 -9.49 3.17 9.66
N SER A 148 -10.05 4.37 9.66
CA SER A 148 -10.09 5.23 8.48
C SER A 148 -8.70 5.81 8.18
N ASP A 149 -8.50 6.31 6.96
CA ASP A 149 -7.23 6.95 6.59
C ASP A 149 -6.90 8.18 7.47
N SER A 150 -7.93 8.92 7.90
CA SER A 150 -7.73 10.04 8.84
C SER A 150 -7.18 9.59 10.21
N GLU A 151 -7.56 8.40 10.67
CA GLU A 151 -7.02 7.80 11.88
C GLU A 151 -5.62 7.22 11.65
N ILE A 152 -5.42 6.56 10.49
CA ILE A 152 -4.14 5.97 10.07
C ILE A 152 -3.02 7.01 10.01
N TYR A 153 -3.28 8.22 9.54
CA TYR A 153 -2.26 9.29 9.47
C TYR A 153 -1.69 9.74 10.82
N GLN A 154 -2.23 9.27 11.94
CA GLN A 154 -1.62 9.49 13.26
C GLN A 154 -0.36 8.63 13.46
N ALA A 155 -0.23 7.51 12.75
CA ALA A 155 0.88 6.57 12.90
C ALA A 155 1.68 6.33 11.62
N PHE A 156 1.19 6.74 10.45
CA PHE A 156 1.80 6.44 9.15
C PHE A 156 2.16 7.70 8.37
N ASP A 157 3.25 7.63 7.63
CA ASP A 157 3.74 8.75 6.80
C ASP A 157 2.99 8.79 5.45
N VAL A 158 2.63 7.62 4.92
CA VAL A 158 1.97 7.45 3.63
C VAL A 158 0.88 6.39 3.73
N SER A 159 -0.22 6.59 3.03
CA SER A 159 -1.33 5.63 2.93
C SER A 159 -1.68 5.36 1.46
N TYR A 160 -2.07 4.12 1.14
CA TYR A 160 -2.57 3.78 -0.20
C TYR A 160 -3.80 4.61 -0.58
N GLU A 161 -4.03 4.78 -1.88
CA GLU A 161 -5.13 5.58 -2.42
C GLU A 161 -6.42 4.76 -2.64
N TYR A 162 -6.68 3.73 -1.82
CA TYR A 162 -7.87 2.88 -1.96
C TYR A 162 -9.19 3.65 -1.76
N ASP A 163 -9.15 4.80 -1.08
CA ASP A 163 -10.30 5.68 -0.85
C ASP A 163 -10.91 6.23 -2.14
N ILE A 164 -10.11 6.46 -3.20
CA ILE A 164 -10.60 6.98 -4.50
C ILE A 164 -10.32 6.06 -5.68
N PHE A 165 -9.51 5.01 -5.54
CA PHE A 165 -9.15 4.12 -6.65
C PHE A 165 -10.37 3.40 -7.26
N THR A 166 -11.34 3.03 -6.46
CA THR A 166 -12.61 2.46 -6.94
C THR A 166 -13.33 3.45 -7.86
N HIS A 167 -13.34 4.75 -7.54
CA HIS A 167 -13.96 5.79 -8.36
C HIS A 167 -13.19 6.05 -9.67
N PHE A 168 -11.87 5.93 -9.65
CA PHE A 168 -11.09 5.93 -10.89
C PHE A 168 -11.50 4.79 -11.83
N ARG A 169 -11.65 3.58 -11.31
CA ARG A 169 -12.14 2.42 -12.07
C ARG A 169 -13.59 2.62 -12.56
N GLU A 170 -14.47 3.19 -11.73
CA GLU A 170 -15.85 3.51 -12.12
C GLU A 170 -15.88 4.50 -13.28
N TYR A 171 -15.00 5.51 -13.28
CA TYR A 171 -14.85 6.42 -14.41
C TYR A 171 -14.40 5.66 -15.67
N LEU A 172 -13.35 4.85 -15.60
CA LEU A 172 -12.88 4.08 -16.74
C LEU A 172 -13.96 3.13 -17.32
N MET A 173 -14.87 2.64 -16.49
CA MET A 173 -16.02 1.83 -16.90
C MET A 173 -17.22 2.68 -17.40
N GLY A 174 -17.12 3.99 -17.44
CA GLY A 174 -18.21 4.89 -17.81
C GLY A 174 -19.38 4.95 -16.82
N LYS A 175 -19.17 4.50 -15.57
CA LYS A 175 -20.21 4.52 -14.53
C LYS A 175 -20.39 5.88 -13.87
N ILE A 176 -19.33 6.68 -13.82
CA ILE A 176 -19.36 8.05 -13.33
C ILE A 176 -18.69 8.98 -14.33
N PRO A 177 -19.07 10.26 -14.41
CA PRO A 177 -18.39 11.24 -15.23
C PRO A 177 -17.04 11.64 -14.63
N LEU A 178 -16.12 12.14 -15.47
CA LEU A 178 -14.80 12.62 -15.07
C LEU A 178 -14.87 13.71 -13.98
N ALA A 179 -15.88 14.58 -14.04
CA ALA A 179 -16.12 15.61 -13.04
C ALA A 179 -16.30 15.01 -11.63
N ARG A 180 -16.99 13.86 -11.52
CA ARG A 180 -17.19 13.20 -10.24
C ARG A 180 -15.90 12.61 -9.69
N TYR A 181 -15.06 12.03 -10.55
CA TYR A 181 -13.74 11.58 -10.15
C TYR A 181 -12.87 12.75 -9.64
N ALA A 182 -12.86 13.89 -10.38
CA ALA A 182 -12.13 15.09 -9.94
C ALA A 182 -12.60 15.63 -8.58
N GLU A 183 -13.90 15.55 -8.27
CA GLU A 183 -14.46 15.89 -6.96
C GLU A 183 -13.88 15.00 -5.85
N TYR A 184 -13.79 13.68 -6.06
CA TYR A 184 -13.20 12.76 -5.09
C TYR A 184 -11.71 13.05 -4.84
N VAL A 185 -10.94 13.37 -5.90
CA VAL A 185 -9.54 13.78 -5.75
C VAL A 185 -9.42 15.04 -4.89
N ASN A 186 -10.24 16.08 -5.16
CA ASN A 186 -10.22 17.31 -4.37
C ASN A 186 -10.73 17.12 -2.93
N GLN A 187 -11.62 16.17 -2.71
CA GLN A 187 -12.13 15.88 -1.37
C GLN A 187 -11.02 15.46 -0.41
N GLN A 188 -9.97 14.82 -0.91
CA GLN A 188 -8.81 14.44 -0.10
C GLN A 188 -8.13 15.65 0.56
N GLU A 189 -8.11 16.82 -0.11
CA GLU A 189 -7.55 18.06 0.44
C GLU A 189 -8.35 18.63 1.65
N THR A 190 -9.55 18.11 1.89
CA THR A 190 -10.44 18.60 2.96
C THR A 190 -10.66 17.60 4.08
N ILE A 191 -10.49 16.29 3.82
CA ILE A 191 -10.76 15.23 4.81
C ILE A 191 -9.51 14.72 5.51
N TYR A 192 -8.33 14.99 4.96
CA TYR A 192 -7.03 14.58 5.52
C TYR A 192 -6.27 15.76 6.10
N PRO A 193 -5.29 15.54 6.98
CA PRO A 193 -4.40 16.59 7.47
C PRO A 193 -3.60 17.20 6.29
N ASP A 194 -3.23 18.49 6.39
CA ASP A 194 -2.57 19.22 5.30
C ASP A 194 -1.30 18.53 4.75
N ASN A 195 -0.59 17.80 5.60
CA ASN A 195 0.63 17.07 5.27
C ASN A 195 0.38 15.61 4.85
N TYR A 196 -0.85 15.21 4.55
CA TYR A 196 -1.14 13.86 4.10
C TYR A 196 -0.38 13.51 2.82
N VAL A 197 0.03 12.26 2.71
CA VAL A 197 0.67 11.72 1.50
C VAL A 197 -0.03 10.43 1.10
N LYS A 198 -0.59 10.41 -0.11
CA LYS A 198 -1.13 9.19 -0.72
C LYS A 198 -0.08 8.49 -1.57
N LEU A 199 -0.07 7.17 -1.53
CA LEU A 199 0.62 6.34 -2.51
C LEU A 199 -0.30 6.16 -3.72
N ARG A 200 -0.01 6.90 -4.79
CA ARG A 200 -0.77 6.92 -6.04
C ARG A 200 -0.32 5.81 -6.97
N TYR A 201 -1.26 5.13 -7.62
CA TYR A 201 -0.94 4.04 -8.54
C TYR A 201 -2.02 3.88 -9.62
N LEU A 202 -1.65 3.29 -10.75
CA LEU A 202 -2.60 2.83 -11.78
C LEU A 202 -2.84 1.31 -11.68
N GLU A 203 -1.89 0.61 -11.08
CA GLU A 203 -1.91 -0.84 -10.85
C GLU A 203 -1.07 -1.21 -9.62
N ASN A 204 -1.40 -2.34 -9.02
CA ASN A 204 -0.60 -2.99 -7.98
C ASN A 204 -0.86 -4.51 -8.02
N HIS A 205 -0.33 -5.26 -7.04
CA HIS A 205 -0.49 -6.71 -6.96
C HIS A 205 -1.94 -7.18 -6.73
N ASP A 206 -2.84 -6.33 -6.22
CA ASP A 206 -4.26 -6.64 -5.95
C ASP A 206 -5.19 -6.19 -7.09
N ASN A 207 -4.69 -5.42 -8.04
CA ASN A 207 -5.49 -4.81 -9.07
C ASN A 207 -5.04 -5.21 -10.48
N LEU A 208 -5.98 -5.16 -11.41
CA LEU A 208 -5.68 -5.40 -12.82
C LEU A 208 -4.61 -4.45 -13.32
N ARG A 209 -3.77 -4.93 -14.24
CA ARG A 209 -2.72 -4.15 -14.89
C ARG A 209 -3.29 -2.94 -15.62
N ALA A 210 -2.62 -1.80 -15.54
CA ALA A 210 -3.04 -0.58 -16.21
C ALA A 210 -3.11 -0.75 -17.73
N SER A 211 -2.16 -1.45 -18.34
CA SER A 211 -2.16 -1.76 -19.77
C SER A 211 -3.32 -2.66 -20.19
N PHE A 212 -3.92 -3.42 -19.27
CA PHE A 212 -5.11 -4.22 -19.54
C PHE A 212 -6.39 -3.38 -19.47
N ILE A 213 -6.53 -2.52 -18.46
CA ILE A 213 -7.75 -1.71 -18.25
C ILE A 213 -7.78 -0.44 -19.10
N ILE A 214 -6.62 0.02 -19.58
CA ILE A 214 -6.47 1.19 -20.45
C ILE A 214 -5.65 0.77 -21.67
N PRO A 215 -6.27 0.08 -22.65
CA PRO A 215 -5.56 -0.47 -23.80
C PRO A 215 -5.13 0.58 -24.84
N ASP A 216 -5.68 1.80 -24.79
CA ASP A 216 -5.23 2.92 -25.62
C ASP A 216 -3.94 3.51 -25.05
N GLU A 217 -2.85 3.42 -25.81
CA GLU A 217 -1.52 3.86 -25.38
C GLU A 217 -1.47 5.36 -25.07
N THR A 218 -2.22 6.19 -25.78
CA THR A 218 -2.27 7.63 -25.55
C THR A 218 -2.99 7.95 -24.23
N ALA A 219 -4.11 7.28 -23.98
CA ALA A 219 -4.83 7.40 -22.72
C ALA A 219 -3.98 6.91 -21.55
N LEU A 220 -3.31 5.76 -21.69
CA LEU A 220 -2.43 5.23 -20.65
C LEU A 220 -1.27 6.17 -20.33
N LEU A 221 -0.65 6.77 -21.34
CA LEU A 221 0.40 7.77 -21.18
C LEU A 221 -0.11 9.02 -20.44
N ASN A 222 -1.30 9.51 -20.81
CA ASN A 222 -1.93 10.66 -20.15
C ASN A 222 -2.26 10.37 -18.68
N TRP A 223 -2.79 9.18 -18.37
CA TRP A 223 -3.06 8.78 -17.00
C TRP A 223 -1.76 8.58 -16.19
N THR A 224 -0.70 8.08 -16.82
CA THR A 224 0.62 7.98 -16.19
C THR A 224 1.20 9.37 -15.90
N ALA A 225 1.08 10.32 -16.83
CA ALA A 225 1.49 11.70 -16.60
C ALA A 225 0.70 12.36 -15.46
N PHE A 226 -0.62 12.14 -15.43
CA PHE A 226 -1.48 12.62 -14.36
C PHE A 226 -1.11 11.98 -13.01
N LEU A 227 -0.84 10.67 -12.98
CA LEU A 227 -0.36 9.96 -11.78
C LEU A 227 0.84 10.67 -11.14
N TYR A 228 1.86 11.00 -11.95
CA TYR A 228 3.04 11.71 -11.47
C TYR A 228 2.76 13.16 -11.09
N PHE A 229 1.79 13.80 -11.74
CA PHE A 229 1.42 15.18 -11.44
C PHE A 229 0.61 15.32 -10.15
N GLN A 230 -0.07 14.29 -9.69
CA GLN A 230 -0.87 14.33 -8.46
C GLN A 230 0.00 14.56 -7.21
N LYS A 231 -0.57 15.19 -6.18
CA LYS A 231 0.01 15.25 -4.82
C LYS A 231 0.17 13.84 -4.26
N GLY A 232 1.33 13.55 -3.65
CA GLY A 232 1.63 12.26 -3.05
C GLY A 232 2.82 11.55 -3.69
N MET A 233 3.04 10.31 -3.31
CA MET A 233 4.06 9.42 -3.88
C MET A 233 3.48 8.61 -5.04
N VAL A 234 4.36 8.09 -5.91
CA VAL A 234 3.98 7.22 -7.03
C VAL A 234 4.49 5.81 -6.77
N LEU A 235 3.62 4.83 -6.93
CA LEU A 235 3.96 3.41 -7.00
C LEU A 235 4.04 2.98 -8.45
N LEU A 236 5.12 2.31 -8.81
CA LEU A 236 5.26 1.55 -10.04
C LEU A 236 5.32 0.06 -9.68
N TYR A 237 4.40 -0.70 -10.21
CA TYR A 237 4.39 -2.15 -10.00
C TYR A 237 5.30 -2.83 -11.01
N GLY A 238 6.15 -3.76 -10.54
CA GLY A 238 7.11 -4.45 -11.41
C GLY A 238 6.47 -5.02 -12.69
N GLY A 239 7.00 -4.65 -13.86
CA GLY A 239 6.44 -4.95 -15.18
C GLY A 239 5.59 -3.83 -15.79
N GLN A 240 5.20 -2.81 -15.03
CA GLN A 240 4.46 -1.66 -15.56
C GLN A 240 5.30 -0.87 -16.58
N GLU A 241 6.59 -0.76 -16.36
CA GLU A 241 7.56 -0.09 -17.24
C GLU A 241 7.72 -0.74 -18.60
N VAL A 242 7.40 -2.04 -18.70
CA VAL A 242 7.43 -2.78 -19.96
C VAL A 242 6.02 -3.07 -20.52
N GLY A 243 4.98 -2.49 -19.89
CA GLY A 243 3.60 -2.61 -20.37
C GLY A 243 2.97 -3.96 -20.14
N CYS A 244 3.36 -4.68 -19.09
CA CYS A 244 2.75 -5.95 -18.72
C CYS A 244 1.24 -5.80 -18.53
N ALA A 245 0.45 -6.59 -19.25
CA ALA A 245 -1.03 -6.59 -19.15
C ALA A 245 -1.55 -7.81 -18.36
N HIS A 246 -0.68 -8.78 -18.06
CA HIS A 246 -1.03 -9.98 -17.31
C HIS A 246 -0.97 -9.72 -15.81
N LEU A 247 -2.08 -9.96 -15.10
CA LEU A 247 -2.11 -9.95 -13.64
C LEU A 247 -1.53 -11.27 -13.12
N PRO A 248 -0.43 -11.24 -12.36
CA PRO A 248 0.14 -12.45 -11.78
C PRO A 248 -0.82 -13.17 -10.84
N SER A 249 -0.77 -14.51 -10.82
CA SER A 249 -1.47 -15.31 -9.83
C SER A 249 -0.96 -14.99 -8.41
N LEU A 250 -1.86 -14.90 -7.44
CA LEU A 250 -1.49 -14.76 -6.02
C LEU A 250 -1.12 -16.10 -5.38
N PHE A 251 -1.45 -17.23 -6.02
CA PHE A 251 -1.32 -18.57 -5.43
C PHE A 251 -0.33 -19.48 -6.17
N ASP A 252 0.00 -19.16 -7.42
CA ASP A 252 0.89 -19.98 -8.24
C ASP A 252 2.15 -19.19 -8.60
N LYS A 253 3.23 -19.92 -8.90
CA LYS A 253 4.45 -19.32 -9.45
C LYS A 253 4.17 -18.78 -10.86
N ASP A 254 4.05 -17.47 -10.95
CA ASP A 254 3.67 -16.75 -12.18
C ASP A 254 4.58 -15.51 -12.35
N PRO A 255 5.82 -15.70 -12.82
CA PRO A 255 6.80 -14.63 -12.93
C PRO A 255 6.40 -13.62 -14.00
N VAL A 256 6.73 -12.35 -13.74
CA VAL A 256 6.57 -11.28 -14.74
C VAL A 256 7.40 -11.63 -15.99
N ASN A 257 6.77 -11.58 -17.15
CA ASN A 257 7.49 -11.65 -18.41
C ASN A 257 8.07 -10.26 -18.73
N TRP A 258 9.39 -10.16 -18.80
CA TRP A 258 10.12 -8.91 -19.09
C TRP A 258 10.42 -8.72 -20.59
N ASP A 259 10.13 -9.72 -21.43
CA ASP A 259 10.35 -9.68 -22.89
C ASP A 259 9.20 -8.96 -23.62
N PHE A 260 8.88 -7.73 -23.21
CA PHE A 260 7.87 -6.93 -23.88
C PHE A 260 8.50 -5.95 -24.87
N ALA A 261 7.74 -5.68 -25.96
CA ALA A 261 8.14 -4.72 -26.99
C ALA A 261 8.10 -3.25 -26.52
N ALA A 262 7.41 -2.95 -25.43
CA ALA A 262 7.30 -1.61 -24.88
C ALA A 262 8.39 -1.39 -23.81
N ASP A 263 9.15 -0.30 -23.93
CA ASP A 263 10.02 0.23 -22.89
C ASP A 263 9.59 1.67 -22.60
N ARG A 264 8.99 1.88 -21.42
CA ARG A 264 8.50 3.18 -20.97
C ARG A 264 9.47 3.88 -20.01
N SER A 265 10.66 3.34 -19.82
CA SER A 265 11.63 3.84 -18.85
C SER A 265 12.00 5.31 -19.06
N GLU A 266 12.12 5.76 -20.31
CA GLU A 266 12.44 7.16 -20.63
C GLU A 266 11.30 8.09 -20.22
N GLN A 267 10.05 7.75 -20.55
CA GLN A 267 8.88 8.52 -20.17
C GLN A 267 8.71 8.60 -18.65
N LEU A 268 8.89 7.48 -17.94
CA LEU A 268 8.80 7.42 -16.49
C LEU A 268 9.89 8.29 -15.83
N ARG A 269 11.12 8.28 -16.34
CA ARG A 269 12.19 9.21 -15.88
C ARG A 269 11.83 10.67 -16.11
N TYR A 270 11.24 11.00 -17.26
CA TYR A 270 10.77 12.36 -17.52
C TYR A 270 9.69 12.79 -16.52
N PHE A 271 8.68 11.95 -16.27
CA PHE A 271 7.64 12.23 -15.28
C PHE A 271 8.19 12.32 -13.85
N TYR A 272 9.16 11.49 -13.51
CA TYR A 272 9.87 11.59 -12.23
C TYR A 272 10.56 12.95 -12.07
N THR A 273 11.23 13.43 -13.11
CA THR A 273 11.86 14.76 -13.11
C THR A 273 10.84 15.87 -12.88
N MET A 274 9.67 15.77 -13.51
CA MET A 274 8.55 16.70 -13.28
C MET A 274 8.09 16.66 -11.81
N LYS A 275 8.01 15.47 -11.22
CA LYS A 275 7.60 15.26 -9.81
C LYS A 275 8.54 15.92 -8.82
N GLN A 276 9.81 16.17 -9.18
CA GLN A 276 10.80 16.86 -8.33
C GLN A 276 10.54 18.38 -8.23
N ASN A 277 9.58 18.93 -8.96
CA ASN A 277 9.26 20.35 -8.87
C ASN A 277 8.71 20.69 -7.47
N PRO A 278 9.30 21.66 -6.75
CA PRO A 278 8.85 22.05 -5.40
C PRO A 278 7.38 22.45 -5.30
N LEU A 279 6.77 22.94 -6.39
CA LEU A 279 5.33 23.23 -6.41
C LEU A 279 4.48 21.98 -6.27
N ILE A 280 4.92 20.83 -6.78
CA ILE A 280 4.18 19.56 -6.66
C ILE A 280 4.24 19.01 -5.24
N THR A 281 5.30 19.33 -4.50
CA THR A 281 5.46 18.89 -3.11
C THR A 281 4.84 19.81 -2.09
N ASN A 282 4.77 21.13 -2.38
CA ASN A 282 4.40 22.13 -1.38
C ASN A 282 3.23 23.03 -1.79
N GLY A 283 2.81 23.01 -3.06
CA GLY A 283 1.75 23.87 -3.57
C GLY A 283 0.34 23.34 -3.23
N ALA A 284 -0.62 24.23 -3.22
CA ALA A 284 -2.03 23.89 -3.12
C ALA A 284 -2.49 23.19 -4.40
N TYR A 285 -2.93 21.95 -4.27
CA TYR A 285 -3.33 21.09 -5.39
C TYR A 285 -4.83 21.21 -5.66
N HIS A 286 -5.18 21.35 -6.94
CA HIS A 286 -6.59 21.36 -7.37
C HIS A 286 -6.77 20.68 -8.72
N VAL A 287 -7.85 19.91 -8.86
CA VAL A 287 -8.22 19.20 -10.09
C VAL A 287 -9.64 19.56 -10.49
N GLN A 288 -9.86 19.78 -11.77
CA GLN A 288 -11.22 19.95 -12.31
C GLN A 288 -11.36 19.26 -13.66
N ALA A 289 -12.56 18.77 -13.94
CA ALA A 289 -12.90 18.30 -15.27
C ALA A 289 -13.34 19.51 -16.11
N MET A 290 -12.77 19.62 -17.30
CA MET A 290 -13.20 20.56 -18.32
C MET A 290 -14.21 19.89 -19.26
N ILE A 291 -14.72 20.65 -20.22
CA ILE A 291 -15.55 20.09 -21.29
C ILE A 291 -14.76 18.97 -22.03
N ASP A 292 -15.44 17.94 -22.54
CA ASP A 292 -14.89 16.88 -23.36
C ASP A 292 -13.89 15.93 -22.64
N ASP A 293 -14.18 15.56 -21.38
CA ASP A 293 -13.39 14.58 -20.62
C ASP A 293 -11.90 14.95 -20.48
N ILE A 294 -11.61 16.24 -20.31
CA ILE A 294 -10.27 16.74 -20.06
C ILE A 294 -10.10 17.04 -18.57
N LEU A 295 -9.11 16.42 -17.91
CA LEU A 295 -8.65 16.82 -16.58
C LEU A 295 -7.70 18.03 -16.69
N TYR A 296 -7.99 19.04 -15.86
CA TYR A 296 -7.09 20.16 -15.63
C TYR A 296 -6.68 20.17 -14.17
N ALA A 297 -5.38 20.02 -13.92
CA ALA A 297 -4.81 20.01 -12.58
C ALA A 297 -3.79 21.14 -12.42
N THR A 298 -3.76 21.78 -11.27
CA THR A 298 -2.88 22.92 -10.96
C THR A 298 -2.31 22.81 -9.56
N TYR A 299 -1.15 23.46 -9.41
CA TYR A 299 -0.56 23.84 -8.13
C TYR A 299 -0.38 25.36 -8.08
N SER A 300 -0.65 25.97 -6.91
CA SER A 300 -0.48 27.38 -6.65
C SER A 300 0.21 27.67 -5.33
#